data_59ecfe2bdd5800643ebe16e103a4e763
#
_entry.id   59ecfe2bdd5800643ebe16e103a4e763
#
_cell.length_a   1.000
_cell.length_b   1.000
_cell.length_c   1.000
_cell.angle_alpha   90.00
_cell.angle_beta   90.00
_cell.angle_gamma   90.00
#
_symmetry.space_group_name_H-M   'P 1'
#
loop_
_entity.id
_entity.type
_entity.pdbx_description
1 polymer ?
#
loop_
_entity_poly.entity_id
_entity_poly.type
_entity_poly.pdbx_seq_one_letter_code
_entity_poly.pdbx_strand_id
1 'polypeptide(L)'
;ESSRANKMRQAAVKKQGDPYEKPGAIGAFCRTYSVPDVIDCFLNDVYEPCGEGRYTYKQGSTSGGLVVYEDGKFAYSHHGTDPVSGKLVNSFDLVRLHLFGDKDVDVEVDTKINNLPSYSAMQEFAMKDDAVKTELAKKLLEESDDFGDVPSDINWMSKLEITPKTGEIKSTPHNLKLILENDINLVGKVAYNDFSFRTVLLDSMPWRSIKQGVTWNDTDDSCLRNYLSNVYGVKG
;
A
#
# COMPACT_ATOMS: atom_id res chain seq x y z
N GLU A 1 14.81 15.56 29.91
CA GLU A 1 13.66 14.58 29.76
C GLU A 1 14.15 13.23 29.41
N SER A 2 13.91 12.51 30.14
CA SER A 2 14.35 11.57 31.07
C SER A 2 14.32 10.18 30.44
N SER A 3 15.29 9.36 30.78
CA SER A 3 15.45 7.93 30.49
C SER A 3 14.12 7.13 30.48
N ARG A 4 13.14 7.52 31.29
CA ARG A 4 11.82 6.87 31.40
C ARG A 4 10.92 7.13 30.18
N ALA A 5 10.86 8.37 29.68
CA ALA A 5 10.06 8.72 28.50
C ALA A 5 10.64 8.05 27.25
N ASN A 6 11.97 8.01 27.11
CA ASN A 6 12.64 7.27 26.04
C ASN A 6 12.35 5.75 26.08
N LYS A 7 12.38 5.16 27.28
CA LYS A 7 12.05 3.72 27.43
C LYS A 7 10.59 3.42 27.07
N MET A 8 9.65 4.27 27.48
CA MET A 8 8.23 4.13 27.15
C MET A 8 8.01 4.26 25.63
N ARG A 9 8.68 5.23 24.99
CA ARG A 9 8.61 5.42 23.54
C ARG A 9 9.19 4.21 22.78
N GLN A 10 10.38 3.76 23.15
CA GLN A 10 10.98 2.56 22.54
C GLN A 10 10.10 1.32 22.71
N ALA A 11 9.45 1.15 23.86
CA ALA A 11 8.49 0.08 24.07
C ALA A 11 7.25 0.24 23.17
N ALA A 12 6.76 1.47 22.94
CA ALA A 12 5.65 1.75 22.04
C ALA A 12 6.02 1.51 20.57
N VAL A 13 7.21 1.93 20.12
CA VAL A 13 7.75 1.61 18.78
C VAL A 13 7.85 0.10 18.59
N LYS A 14 8.44 -0.62 19.56
CA LYS A 14 8.56 -2.08 19.50
C LYS A 14 7.20 -2.78 19.44
N LYS A 15 6.19 -2.28 20.17
CA LYS A 15 4.82 -2.82 20.16
C LYS A 15 4.12 -2.57 18.83
N GLN A 16 4.35 -1.43 18.20
CA GLN A 16 3.72 -1.03 16.94
C GLN A 16 4.34 -1.73 15.73
N GLY A 17 5.63 -2.10 15.82
CA GLY A 17 6.44 -2.64 14.72
C GLY A 17 6.79 -1.58 13.67
N ASP A 18 7.60 -1.96 12.69
CA ASP A 18 7.97 -1.06 11.60
C ASP A 18 6.73 -0.78 10.71
N PRO A 19 6.30 0.48 10.54
CA PRO A 19 5.15 0.81 9.72
C PRO A 19 5.38 0.48 8.24
N TYR A 20 6.63 0.42 7.77
CA TYR A 20 6.96 0.09 6.39
C TYR A 20 6.75 -1.38 6.06
N GLU A 21 6.84 -2.26 7.07
CA GLU A 21 6.62 -3.70 6.92
C GLU A 21 5.15 -4.12 7.11
N LYS A 22 4.27 -3.18 7.40
CA LYS A 22 2.84 -3.49 7.51
C LYS A 22 2.25 -3.87 6.15
N PRO A 23 1.37 -4.89 6.10
CA PRO A 23 0.75 -5.32 4.86
C PRO A 23 -0.28 -4.30 4.33
N GLY A 24 -0.61 -4.42 3.06
CA GLY A 24 -1.69 -3.69 2.41
C GLY A 24 -1.46 -2.18 2.36
N ALA A 25 -2.57 -1.43 2.37
CA ALA A 25 -2.58 0.01 2.21
C ALA A 25 -1.79 0.77 3.29
N ILE A 26 -1.66 0.21 4.50
CA ILE A 26 -0.95 0.89 5.60
C ILE A 26 0.54 0.98 5.27
N GLY A 27 1.18 -0.16 5.00
CA GLY A 27 2.60 -0.19 4.69
C GLY A 27 2.93 0.58 3.42
N ALA A 28 2.12 0.41 2.38
CA ALA A 28 2.28 1.16 1.14
C ALA A 28 2.19 2.68 1.36
N PHE A 29 1.19 3.15 2.10
CA PHE A 29 1.05 4.57 2.43
C PHE A 29 2.24 5.09 3.24
N CYS A 30 2.69 4.34 4.26
CA CYS A 30 3.82 4.75 5.09
C CYS A 30 5.16 4.77 4.32
N ARG A 31 5.35 3.86 3.35
CA ARG A 31 6.54 3.89 2.47
C ARG A 31 6.48 5.02 1.45
N THR A 32 5.28 5.37 0.98
CA THR A 32 5.08 6.48 0.03
C THR A 32 5.24 7.83 0.71
N TYR A 33 4.73 7.96 1.93
CA TYR A 33 4.69 9.23 2.67
C TYR A 33 5.24 9.07 4.08
N SER A 34 6.32 9.78 4.38
CA SER A 34 6.80 9.95 5.75
C SER A 34 5.86 10.86 6.56
N VAL A 35 6.07 10.98 7.88
CA VAL A 35 5.30 11.91 8.71
C VAL A 35 5.44 13.37 8.23
N PRO A 36 6.63 13.89 7.90
CA PRO A 36 6.75 15.22 7.31
C PRO A 36 5.94 15.36 6.00
N ASP A 37 6.03 14.37 5.09
CA ASP A 37 5.32 14.42 3.81
C ASP A 37 3.80 14.51 4.00
N VAL A 38 3.21 13.73 4.92
CA VAL A 38 1.76 13.80 5.16
C VAL A 38 1.33 15.12 5.81
N ILE A 39 2.19 15.74 6.60
CA ILE A 39 1.92 17.07 7.15
C ILE A 39 1.87 18.08 6.02
N ASP A 40 2.84 18.06 5.12
CA ASP A 40 2.91 19.00 4.01
C ASP A 40 1.79 18.77 2.97
N CYS A 41 1.47 17.52 2.65
CA CYS A 41 0.49 17.18 1.62
C CYS A 41 -0.96 17.21 2.08
N PHE A 42 -1.25 16.77 3.31
CA PHE A 42 -2.63 16.51 3.76
C PHE A 42 -3.02 17.26 5.03
N LEU A 43 -2.07 17.76 5.83
CA LEU A 43 -2.29 18.36 7.15
C LEU A 43 -1.61 19.72 7.27
N ASN A 44 -1.31 20.41 6.18
CA ASN A 44 -0.69 21.74 6.16
C ASN A 44 -1.56 22.80 6.83
N ASP A 45 -2.88 22.64 6.85
CA ASP A 45 -3.82 23.50 7.57
C ASP A 45 -3.88 23.19 9.07
N VAL A 46 -3.38 22.03 9.50
CA VAL A 46 -3.43 21.52 10.88
C VAL A 46 -2.15 21.81 11.63
N TYR A 47 -1.02 21.64 10.97
CA TYR A 47 0.29 21.81 11.58
C TYR A 47 1.11 22.89 10.87
N GLU A 48 2.04 23.48 11.62
CA GLU A 48 3.07 24.37 11.08
C GLU A 48 4.46 23.94 11.58
N PRO A 49 5.51 24.03 10.76
CA PRO A 49 6.87 23.69 11.16
C PRO A 49 7.34 24.57 12.32
N CYS A 50 8.03 23.95 13.30
CA CYS A 50 8.58 24.64 14.46
C CYS A 50 9.98 24.09 14.80
N GLY A 51 10.94 24.31 13.91
CA GLY A 51 12.29 23.77 14.04
C GLY A 51 12.43 22.34 13.49
N GLU A 52 13.60 21.76 13.62
CA GLU A 52 13.94 20.46 13.06
C GLU A 52 13.14 19.33 13.71
N GLY A 53 12.39 18.59 12.91
CA GLY A 53 11.58 17.46 13.35
C GLY A 53 10.46 17.80 14.33
N ARG A 54 10.04 19.07 14.40
CA ARG A 54 8.98 19.55 15.30
C ARG A 54 7.93 20.33 14.55
N TYR A 55 6.68 20.16 14.98
CA TYR A 55 5.52 20.87 14.43
C TYR A 55 4.63 21.40 15.55
N THR A 56 4.00 22.53 15.29
CA THR A 56 3.00 23.15 16.17
C THR A 56 1.61 22.77 15.65
N TYR A 57 0.76 22.23 16.52
CA TYR A 57 -0.67 22.06 16.23
C TYR A 57 -1.34 23.43 16.27
N LYS A 58 -1.86 23.92 15.16
CA LYS A 58 -2.38 25.30 15.01
C LYS A 58 -3.54 25.63 15.93
N GLN A 59 -4.33 24.65 16.33
CA GLN A 59 -5.42 24.83 17.29
C GLN A 59 -4.98 24.63 18.76
N GLY A 60 -3.70 24.35 18.98
CA GLY A 60 -3.12 24.17 20.30
C GLY A 60 -2.57 25.48 20.89
N SER A 61 -2.26 25.45 22.19
CA SER A 61 -1.71 26.61 22.94
C SER A 61 -0.19 26.56 23.07
N THR A 62 0.48 25.51 22.61
CA THR A 62 1.94 25.33 22.80
C THR A 62 2.62 25.13 21.45
N SER A 63 3.87 25.63 21.33
CA SER A 63 4.67 25.48 20.10
C SER A 63 5.48 24.18 20.10
N GLY A 64 5.66 23.57 18.91
CA GLY A 64 6.57 22.46 18.70
C GLY A 64 6.23 21.18 19.45
N GLY A 65 4.97 20.94 19.78
CA GLY A 65 4.53 19.82 20.59
C GLY A 65 4.39 18.49 19.84
N LEU A 66 4.25 18.49 18.52
CA LEU A 66 4.38 17.28 17.71
C LEU A 66 5.85 17.07 17.39
N VAL A 67 6.38 15.90 17.74
CA VAL A 67 7.80 15.55 17.54
C VAL A 67 7.86 14.34 16.62
N VAL A 68 8.67 14.44 15.58
CA VAL A 68 8.93 13.37 14.59
C VAL A 68 10.14 12.55 15.01
N TYR A 69 10.07 11.25 14.83
CA TYR A 69 11.09 10.26 15.22
C TYR A 69 11.40 9.29 14.12
N GLU A 70 12.55 8.63 14.24
CA GLU A 70 12.97 7.52 13.39
C GLU A 70 12.90 7.87 11.89
N ASP A 71 13.59 8.93 11.52
CA ASP A 71 13.68 9.41 10.13
C ASP A 71 12.31 9.61 9.45
N GLY A 72 11.32 10.05 10.23
CA GLY A 72 9.99 10.37 9.71
C GLY A 72 8.97 9.24 9.80
N LYS A 73 9.32 8.09 10.37
CA LYS A 73 8.40 6.94 10.49
C LYS A 73 7.29 7.15 11.51
N PHE A 74 7.59 7.90 12.59
CA PHE A 74 6.68 8.09 13.70
C PHE A 74 6.60 9.54 14.14
N ALA A 75 5.46 9.90 14.71
CA ALA A 75 5.28 11.15 15.45
C ALA A 75 4.63 10.89 16.81
N TYR A 76 4.88 11.80 17.75
CA TYR A 76 4.22 11.83 19.04
C TYR A 76 3.82 13.26 19.37
N SER A 77 2.55 13.49 19.75
CA SER A 77 2.06 14.81 20.10
C SER A 77 1.94 14.98 21.61
N HIS A 78 2.50 16.07 22.10
CA HIS A 78 2.36 16.56 23.48
C HIS A 78 1.26 17.62 23.63
N HIS A 79 0.58 17.98 22.54
CA HIS A 79 -0.54 18.92 22.57
C HIS A 79 -1.80 18.25 23.12
N GLY A 80 -2.35 18.76 24.20
CA GLY A 80 -3.50 18.15 24.88
C GLY A 80 -4.79 18.09 24.04
N THR A 81 -4.97 19.04 23.11
CA THR A 81 -6.15 19.14 22.25
C THR A 81 -5.98 18.48 20.88
N ASP A 82 -4.78 18.00 20.57
CA ASP A 82 -4.50 17.32 19.32
C ASP A 82 -5.17 15.93 19.29
N PRO A 83 -5.88 15.51 18.23
CA PRO A 83 -6.46 14.16 18.09
C PRO A 83 -5.48 13.02 18.33
N VAL A 84 -4.19 13.24 18.07
CA VAL A 84 -3.11 12.26 18.32
C VAL A 84 -2.36 12.51 19.63
N SER A 85 -2.90 13.32 20.54
CA SER A 85 -2.29 13.61 21.83
C SER A 85 -1.95 12.34 22.62
N GLY A 86 -0.73 12.26 23.11
CA GLY A 86 -0.26 11.13 23.92
C GLY A 86 -0.12 9.80 23.17
N LYS A 87 -0.25 9.80 21.86
CA LYS A 87 -0.14 8.59 21.01
C LYS A 87 1.13 8.66 20.16
N LEU A 88 1.81 7.51 20.04
CA LEU A 88 2.82 7.33 19.00
C LEU A 88 2.10 6.87 17.74
N VAL A 89 2.18 7.64 16.67
CA VAL A 89 1.49 7.40 15.40
C VAL A 89 2.46 7.35 14.22
N ASN A 90 2.17 6.52 13.23
CA ASN A 90 2.81 6.56 11.91
C ASN A 90 2.07 7.54 10.99
N SER A 91 2.55 7.73 9.77
CA SER A 91 1.92 8.66 8.81
C SER A 91 0.48 8.29 8.47
N PHE A 92 0.15 6.99 8.33
CA PHE A 92 -1.21 6.53 8.08
C PHE A 92 -2.16 6.87 9.22
N ASP A 93 -1.76 6.57 10.47
CA ASP A 93 -2.59 6.86 11.64
C ASP A 93 -2.70 8.36 11.94
N LEU A 94 -1.65 9.14 11.64
CA LEU A 94 -1.69 10.61 11.78
C LEU A 94 -2.78 11.19 10.88
N VAL A 95 -2.78 10.86 9.60
CA VAL A 95 -3.81 11.31 8.65
C VAL A 95 -5.20 10.77 9.03
N ARG A 96 -5.29 9.47 9.38
CA ARG A 96 -6.54 8.84 9.78
C ARG A 96 -7.24 9.58 10.91
N LEU A 97 -6.51 9.89 11.98
CA LEU A 97 -7.10 10.50 13.17
C LEU A 97 -7.52 11.95 12.94
N HIS A 98 -6.84 12.68 12.05
CA HIS A 98 -7.21 14.05 11.72
C HIS A 98 -8.34 14.16 10.70
N LEU A 99 -8.35 13.33 9.65
CA LEU A 99 -9.34 13.45 8.59
C LEU A 99 -10.60 12.60 8.81
N PHE A 100 -10.50 11.53 9.59
CA PHE A 100 -11.57 10.54 9.73
C PHE A 100 -11.87 10.16 11.17
N GLY A 101 -11.18 10.73 12.18
CA GLY A 101 -11.34 10.37 13.58
C GLY A 101 -12.74 10.61 14.14
N ASP A 102 -13.46 11.57 13.59
CA ASP A 102 -14.86 11.89 13.91
C ASP A 102 -15.83 10.74 13.59
N LYS A 103 -15.49 9.87 12.64
CA LYS A 103 -16.29 8.69 12.29
C LYS A 103 -16.35 7.64 13.41
N ASP A 104 -15.44 7.70 14.37
CA ASP A 104 -15.35 6.72 15.46
C ASP A 104 -16.09 7.15 16.73
N VAL A 105 -16.75 8.31 16.75
CA VAL A 105 -17.37 8.89 17.97
C VAL A 105 -18.44 7.98 18.58
N ASP A 106 -19.24 7.32 17.75
CA ASP A 106 -20.35 6.46 18.18
C ASP A 106 -19.99 4.96 18.24
N VAL A 107 -18.69 4.64 18.15
CA VAL A 107 -18.22 3.25 18.13
C VAL A 107 -17.99 2.73 19.57
N GLU A 108 -18.30 1.46 19.82
CA GLU A 108 -18.05 0.81 21.12
C GLU A 108 -16.57 0.87 21.49
N VAL A 109 -16.30 1.14 22.78
CA VAL A 109 -14.94 1.38 23.32
C VAL A 109 -13.97 0.22 23.06
N ASP A 110 -14.48 -1.00 23.00
CA ASP A 110 -13.67 -2.22 22.81
C ASP A 110 -13.48 -2.61 21.33
N THR A 111 -13.91 -1.77 20.39
CA THR A 111 -13.78 -2.05 18.97
C THR A 111 -12.30 -2.09 18.56
N LYS A 112 -11.89 -3.16 17.89
CA LYS A 112 -10.53 -3.30 17.36
C LYS A 112 -10.27 -2.21 16.32
N ILE A 113 -9.06 -1.64 16.34
CA ILE A 113 -8.65 -0.51 15.45
C ILE A 113 -8.96 -0.80 13.97
N ASN A 114 -8.71 -2.01 13.49
CA ASN A 114 -8.97 -2.41 12.10
C ASN A 114 -10.46 -2.58 11.73
N ASN A 115 -11.35 -2.46 12.69
CA ASN A 115 -12.81 -2.47 12.48
C ASN A 115 -13.43 -1.07 12.65
N LEU A 116 -12.63 -0.06 12.97
CA LEU A 116 -13.09 1.32 13.10
C LEU A 116 -13.50 1.90 11.73
N PRO A 117 -14.58 2.68 11.66
CA PRO A 117 -14.98 3.39 10.44
C PRO A 117 -13.90 4.32 9.89
N SER A 118 -13.16 5.01 10.77
CA SER A 118 -12.01 5.83 10.37
C SER A 118 -10.92 5.02 9.66
N TYR A 119 -10.70 3.78 10.08
CA TYR A 119 -9.70 2.90 9.51
C TYR A 119 -10.05 2.49 8.07
N SER A 120 -11.31 2.10 7.83
CA SER A 120 -11.82 1.78 6.50
C SER A 120 -11.79 3.01 5.58
N ALA A 121 -12.21 4.18 6.08
CA ALA A 121 -12.17 5.42 5.32
C ALA A 121 -10.74 5.82 4.94
N MET A 122 -9.78 5.65 5.84
CA MET A 122 -8.37 5.92 5.55
C MET A 122 -7.77 4.94 4.54
N GLN A 123 -8.15 3.66 4.59
CA GLN A 123 -7.73 2.69 3.58
C GLN A 123 -8.27 3.05 2.19
N GLU A 124 -9.54 3.45 2.09
CA GLU A 124 -10.14 3.91 0.84
C GLU A 124 -9.45 5.19 0.33
N PHE A 125 -9.10 6.11 1.23
CA PHE A 125 -8.36 7.32 0.89
C PHE A 125 -6.98 6.99 0.32
N ALA A 126 -6.21 6.14 1.01
CA ALA A 126 -4.89 5.71 0.58
C ALA A 126 -4.93 5.01 -0.80
N MET A 127 -5.95 4.18 -1.05
CA MET A 127 -6.11 3.45 -2.30
C MET A 127 -6.66 4.28 -3.48
N LYS A 128 -6.95 5.56 -3.29
CA LYS A 128 -7.22 6.50 -4.40
C LYS A 128 -5.94 7.11 -4.95
N ASP A 129 -4.85 7.03 -4.21
CA ASP A 129 -3.55 7.57 -4.60
C ASP A 129 -2.78 6.56 -5.46
N ASP A 130 -2.42 6.97 -6.68
CA ASP A 130 -1.74 6.10 -7.63
C ASP A 130 -0.28 5.79 -7.21
N ALA A 131 0.38 6.68 -6.46
CA ALA A 131 1.71 6.43 -5.91
C ALA A 131 1.66 5.32 -4.84
N VAL A 132 0.64 5.35 -3.97
CA VAL A 132 0.42 4.30 -2.96
C VAL A 132 0.09 2.95 -3.60
N LYS A 133 -0.75 2.94 -4.64
CA LYS A 133 -1.05 1.71 -5.40
C LYS A 133 0.19 1.14 -6.08
N THR A 134 0.99 2.00 -6.70
CA THR A 134 2.24 1.61 -7.36
C THR A 134 3.23 1.01 -6.36
N GLU A 135 3.38 1.64 -5.19
CA GLU A 135 4.26 1.16 -4.13
C GLU A 135 3.78 -0.19 -3.55
N LEU A 136 2.46 -0.36 -3.42
CA LEU A 136 1.89 -1.63 -2.98
C LEU A 136 2.16 -2.75 -4.00
N ALA A 137 1.93 -2.48 -5.28
CA ALA A 137 2.16 -3.43 -6.35
C ALA A 137 3.65 -3.79 -6.49
N LYS A 138 4.54 -2.78 -6.37
CA LYS A 138 5.99 -3.00 -6.38
C LYS A 138 6.44 -3.96 -5.28
N LYS A 139 5.98 -3.76 -4.04
CA LYS A 139 6.33 -4.66 -2.94
C LYS A 139 5.82 -6.09 -3.16
N LEU A 140 4.64 -6.27 -3.73
CA LEU A 140 4.11 -7.59 -4.07
C LEU A 140 5.02 -8.33 -5.08
N LEU A 141 5.57 -7.61 -6.04
CA LEU A 141 6.50 -8.19 -7.01
C LEU A 141 7.86 -8.52 -6.39
N GLU A 142 8.39 -7.66 -5.53
CA GLU A 142 9.65 -7.90 -4.81
C GLU A 142 9.58 -9.13 -3.89
N GLU A 143 8.40 -9.46 -3.35
CA GLU A 143 8.15 -10.62 -2.50
C GLU A 143 7.95 -11.92 -3.31
N SER A 144 7.76 -11.84 -4.64
CA SER A 144 7.63 -13.02 -5.48
C SER A 144 9.02 -13.45 -5.99
N ASP A 145 9.47 -14.66 -5.59
CA ASP A 145 10.80 -15.21 -5.93
C ASP A 145 11.05 -15.45 -7.44
N ASP A 146 9.99 -15.39 -8.26
CA ASP A 146 10.04 -15.67 -9.70
C ASP A 146 10.29 -14.42 -10.58
N PHE A 147 10.38 -13.22 -9.97
CA PHE A 147 10.68 -12.01 -10.73
C PHE A 147 12.21 -11.84 -10.87
N GLY A 148 12.67 -12.01 -12.12
CA GLY A 148 13.88 -11.34 -12.58
C GLY A 148 13.75 -9.81 -12.40
N ASP A 149 14.66 -9.02 -12.95
CA ASP A 149 14.65 -7.56 -12.84
C ASP A 149 13.25 -6.95 -12.93
N VAL A 150 12.84 -6.19 -11.90
CA VAL A 150 11.56 -5.45 -11.87
C VAL A 150 11.44 -4.61 -13.15
N PRO A 151 10.35 -4.73 -13.93
CA PRO A 151 10.20 -3.97 -15.17
C PRO A 151 10.37 -2.48 -14.91
N SER A 152 11.09 -1.79 -15.78
CA SER A 152 11.34 -0.35 -15.67
C SER A 152 10.07 0.51 -15.77
N ASP A 153 8.99 -0.03 -16.35
CA ASP A 153 7.68 0.61 -16.42
C ASP A 153 6.63 -0.20 -15.62
N ILE A 154 6.44 0.20 -14.37
CA ILE A 154 5.44 -0.38 -13.45
C ILE A 154 4.17 0.50 -13.34
N ASN A 155 4.06 1.56 -14.13
CA ASN A 155 2.96 2.53 -14.02
C ASN A 155 1.57 1.88 -14.25
N TRP A 156 1.48 0.83 -15.09
CA TRP A 156 0.24 0.09 -15.28
C TRP A 156 -0.26 -0.63 -14.02
N MET A 157 0.64 -0.91 -13.09
CA MET A 157 0.30 -1.61 -11.84
C MET A 157 -0.56 -0.76 -10.90
N SER A 158 -0.46 0.56 -10.98
CA SER A 158 -1.33 1.48 -10.23
C SER A 158 -2.81 1.33 -10.62
N LYS A 159 -3.08 0.74 -11.81
CA LYS A 159 -4.43 0.49 -12.32
C LYS A 159 -5.01 -0.85 -11.86
N LEU A 160 -4.21 -1.72 -11.21
CA LEU A 160 -4.68 -3.00 -10.71
C LEU A 160 -5.70 -2.79 -9.57
N GLU A 161 -6.75 -3.59 -9.61
CA GLU A 161 -7.70 -3.71 -8.51
C GLU A 161 -7.10 -4.55 -7.39
N ILE A 162 -6.85 -3.94 -6.24
CA ILE A 162 -6.17 -4.54 -5.10
C ILE A 162 -7.11 -4.53 -3.88
N THR A 163 -6.99 -5.51 -3.00
CA THR A 163 -7.69 -5.55 -1.73
C THR A 163 -6.96 -4.63 -0.72
N PRO A 164 -7.55 -3.52 -0.25
CA PRO A 164 -6.84 -2.52 0.56
C PRO A 164 -6.26 -3.08 1.87
N LYS A 165 -6.95 -4.06 2.46
CA LYS A 165 -6.57 -4.64 3.76
C LYS A 165 -5.37 -5.57 3.67
N THR A 166 -5.33 -6.43 2.66
CA THR A 166 -4.30 -7.48 2.52
C THR A 166 -3.22 -7.11 1.51
N GLY A 167 -3.52 -6.19 0.57
CA GLY A 167 -2.65 -5.87 -0.55
C GLY A 167 -2.75 -6.85 -1.72
N GLU A 168 -3.58 -7.91 -1.60
CA GLU A 168 -3.71 -8.93 -2.63
C GLU A 168 -4.37 -8.38 -3.91
N ILE A 169 -3.82 -8.74 -5.06
CA ILE A 169 -4.39 -8.42 -6.37
C ILE A 169 -5.63 -9.29 -6.56
N LYS A 170 -6.76 -8.64 -6.91
CA LYS A 170 -8.03 -9.33 -7.11
C LYS A 170 -8.00 -10.16 -8.39
N SER A 171 -8.62 -11.34 -8.34
CA SER A 171 -8.85 -12.20 -9.52
C SER A 171 -10.02 -11.64 -10.35
N THR A 172 -9.77 -10.61 -11.15
CA THR A 172 -10.79 -9.97 -12.01
C THR A 172 -10.37 -10.02 -13.48
N PRO A 173 -11.33 -10.03 -14.43
CA PRO A 173 -11.02 -9.93 -15.86
C PRO A 173 -10.24 -8.65 -16.20
N HIS A 174 -10.47 -7.56 -15.47
CA HIS A 174 -9.73 -6.30 -15.63
C HIS A 174 -8.25 -6.50 -15.32
N ASN A 175 -7.93 -7.09 -14.17
CA ASN A 175 -6.55 -7.34 -13.77
C ASN A 175 -5.86 -8.33 -14.70
N LEU A 176 -6.57 -9.41 -15.10
CA LEU A 176 -6.03 -10.37 -16.06
C LEU A 176 -5.66 -9.70 -17.37
N LYS A 177 -6.54 -8.85 -17.90
CA LYS A 177 -6.27 -8.09 -19.13
C LYS A 177 -5.05 -7.20 -18.98
N LEU A 178 -4.97 -6.41 -17.89
CA LEU A 178 -3.83 -5.53 -17.64
C LEU A 178 -2.50 -6.31 -17.56
N ILE A 179 -2.49 -7.45 -16.90
CA ILE A 179 -1.30 -8.30 -16.79
C ILE A 179 -0.90 -8.84 -18.16
N LEU A 180 -1.83 -9.39 -18.93
CA LEU A 180 -1.54 -9.92 -20.27
C LEU A 180 -1.03 -8.87 -21.26
N GLU A 181 -1.47 -7.63 -21.10
CA GLU A 181 -1.08 -6.51 -21.98
C GLU A 181 0.25 -5.85 -21.58
N ASN A 182 0.74 -6.06 -20.34
CA ASN A 182 1.88 -5.30 -19.82
C ASN A 182 3.01 -6.16 -19.23
N ASP A 183 2.74 -7.40 -18.82
CA ASP A 183 3.78 -8.30 -18.30
C ASP A 183 4.77 -8.66 -19.42
N ILE A 184 6.06 -8.38 -19.19
CA ILE A 184 7.14 -8.60 -20.17
C ILE A 184 7.23 -10.06 -20.65
N ASN A 185 6.81 -11.00 -19.81
CA ASN A 185 6.83 -12.43 -20.13
C ASN A 185 5.59 -12.89 -20.93
N LEU A 186 4.52 -12.08 -20.97
CA LEU A 186 3.22 -12.44 -21.56
C LEU A 186 2.82 -11.53 -22.73
N VAL A 187 3.27 -10.26 -22.71
CA VAL A 187 2.84 -9.24 -23.69
C VAL A 187 3.11 -9.65 -25.12
N GLY A 188 2.08 -9.53 -25.96
CA GLY A 188 2.17 -9.83 -27.40
C GLY A 188 2.30 -11.31 -27.76
N LYS A 189 2.27 -12.23 -26.79
CA LYS A 189 2.47 -13.66 -27.03
C LYS A 189 1.19 -14.44 -27.28
N VAL A 190 0.03 -13.85 -27.03
CA VAL A 190 -1.29 -14.46 -27.20
C VAL A 190 -2.13 -13.67 -28.19
N ALA A 191 -2.79 -14.31 -29.11
CA ALA A 191 -3.71 -13.68 -30.06
C ALA A 191 -4.93 -14.55 -30.31
N TYR A 192 -6.00 -13.92 -30.80
CA TYR A 192 -7.16 -14.61 -31.31
C TYR A 192 -7.05 -14.75 -32.81
N ASN A 193 -7.23 -15.98 -33.32
CA ASN A 193 -7.20 -16.27 -34.75
C ASN A 193 -8.64 -16.35 -35.28
N ASP A 194 -9.04 -15.33 -36.04
CA ASP A 194 -10.40 -15.20 -36.60
C ASP A 194 -10.76 -16.28 -37.63
N PHE A 195 -9.77 -16.89 -38.28
CA PHE A 195 -10.00 -17.95 -39.22
C PHE A 195 -10.34 -19.27 -38.54
N SER A 196 -9.63 -19.63 -37.49
CA SER A 196 -9.84 -20.87 -36.74
C SER A 196 -10.77 -20.70 -35.55
N PHE A 197 -11.17 -19.49 -35.23
CA PHE A 197 -11.96 -19.13 -34.04
C PHE A 197 -11.33 -19.65 -32.74
N ARG A 198 -10.01 -19.57 -32.63
CA ARG A 198 -9.24 -20.09 -31.49
C ARG A 198 -8.18 -19.09 -31.01
N THR A 199 -7.92 -19.14 -29.72
CA THR A 199 -6.74 -18.47 -29.12
C THR A 199 -5.48 -19.24 -29.54
N VAL A 200 -4.45 -18.54 -29.95
CA VAL A 200 -3.15 -19.05 -30.37
C VAL A 200 -2.00 -18.39 -29.67
N LEU A 201 -0.93 -19.14 -29.49
CA LEU A 201 0.34 -18.64 -29.00
C LEU A 201 1.20 -18.16 -30.18
N LEU A 202 1.66 -16.95 -30.12
CA LEU A 202 2.54 -16.34 -31.12
C LEU A 202 4.02 -16.55 -30.80
N ASP A 203 4.37 -16.73 -29.52
CA ASP A 203 5.72 -16.95 -29.03
C ASP A 203 5.70 -17.87 -27.79
N SER A 204 6.88 -18.28 -27.35
CA SER A 204 7.08 -19.11 -26.16
C SER A 204 6.59 -18.41 -24.90
N MET A 205 5.90 -19.16 -24.06
CA MET A 205 5.43 -18.73 -22.75
C MET A 205 6.42 -19.17 -21.67
N PRO A 206 6.39 -18.57 -20.46
CA PRO A 206 7.27 -18.97 -19.36
C PRO A 206 7.24 -20.47 -19.03
N TRP A 207 6.12 -21.11 -19.27
CA TRP A 207 5.90 -22.55 -18.99
C TRP A 207 6.06 -23.47 -20.20
N ARG A 208 6.26 -22.92 -21.42
CA ARG A 208 6.27 -23.73 -22.63
C ARG A 208 6.99 -23.07 -23.78
N SER A 209 8.01 -23.72 -24.30
CA SER A 209 8.64 -23.32 -25.56
C SER A 209 7.81 -23.83 -26.72
N ILE A 210 7.49 -22.97 -27.68
CA ILE A 210 6.68 -23.30 -28.83
C ILE A 210 7.30 -22.81 -30.16
N LYS A 211 6.79 -23.38 -31.27
CA LYS A 211 6.87 -22.75 -32.58
C LYS A 211 5.61 -21.88 -32.76
N GLN A 212 5.73 -20.81 -33.53
CA GLN A 212 4.66 -19.85 -33.78
C GLN A 212 3.35 -20.52 -34.23
N GLY A 213 2.22 -20.01 -33.76
CA GLY A 213 0.88 -20.41 -34.22
C GLY A 213 0.30 -21.65 -33.54
N VAL A 214 0.82 -22.06 -32.41
CA VAL A 214 0.29 -23.19 -31.64
C VAL A 214 -1.01 -22.78 -30.93
N THR A 215 -2.05 -23.66 -31.06
CA THR A 215 -3.33 -23.41 -30.37
C THR A 215 -3.16 -23.47 -28.86
N TRP A 216 -3.76 -22.51 -28.16
CA TRP A 216 -3.94 -22.51 -26.71
C TRP A 216 -4.82 -23.69 -26.28
N ASN A 217 -4.51 -24.28 -25.14
CA ASN A 217 -5.25 -25.44 -24.62
C ASN A 217 -5.40 -25.34 -23.06
N ASP A 218 -6.16 -26.30 -22.48
CA ASP A 218 -6.46 -26.34 -21.04
C ASP A 218 -5.21 -26.43 -20.15
N THR A 219 -4.11 -26.97 -20.67
CA THR A 219 -2.83 -26.97 -19.94
C THR A 219 -2.28 -25.57 -19.85
N ASP A 220 -2.40 -24.76 -20.91
CA ASP A 220 -1.97 -23.35 -20.91
C ASP A 220 -2.82 -22.52 -19.94
N ASP A 221 -4.14 -22.81 -19.82
CA ASP A 221 -5.00 -22.19 -18.80
C ASP A 221 -4.50 -22.47 -17.38
N SER A 222 -4.17 -23.73 -17.10
CA SER A 222 -3.67 -24.15 -15.80
C SER A 222 -2.30 -23.53 -15.49
N CYS A 223 -1.42 -23.47 -16.47
CA CYS A 223 -0.11 -22.85 -16.34
C CYS A 223 -0.20 -21.35 -16.17
N LEU A 224 -1.10 -20.67 -16.88
CA LEU A 224 -1.35 -19.23 -16.68
C LEU A 224 -1.84 -18.95 -15.27
N ARG A 225 -2.80 -19.73 -14.75
CA ARG A 225 -3.26 -19.58 -13.35
C ARG A 225 -2.12 -19.73 -12.35
N ASN A 226 -1.28 -20.75 -12.54
CA ASN A 226 -0.12 -20.95 -11.68
C ASN A 226 0.87 -19.78 -11.78
N TYR A 227 1.12 -19.29 -12.99
CA TYR A 227 1.97 -18.11 -13.20
C TYR A 227 1.41 -16.89 -12.48
N LEU A 228 0.13 -16.58 -12.64
CA LEU A 228 -0.54 -15.47 -11.98
C LEU A 228 -0.52 -15.60 -10.45
N SER A 229 -0.67 -16.82 -9.93
CA SER A 229 -0.60 -17.09 -8.50
C SER A 229 0.82 -16.88 -7.94
N ASN A 230 1.82 -17.40 -8.65
CA ASN A 230 3.22 -17.34 -8.19
C ASN A 230 3.80 -15.93 -8.30
N VAL A 231 3.54 -15.26 -9.43
CA VAL A 231 4.14 -13.95 -9.73
C VAL A 231 3.34 -12.81 -9.10
N TYR A 232 2.04 -12.85 -9.16
CA TYR A 232 1.14 -11.76 -8.74
C TYR A 232 0.36 -12.06 -7.46
N GLY A 233 0.49 -13.26 -6.88
CA GLY A 233 -0.27 -13.66 -5.70
C GLY A 233 -1.79 -13.74 -5.95
N VAL A 234 -2.24 -13.81 -7.23
CA VAL A 234 -3.65 -13.89 -7.58
C VAL A 234 -4.18 -15.27 -7.19
N LYS A 235 -5.10 -15.29 -6.23
CA LYS A 235 -5.78 -16.53 -5.80
C LYS A 235 -6.93 -16.84 -6.75
N GLY A 236 -6.95 -18.07 -7.30
CA GLY A 236 -8.00 -18.57 -8.17
C GLY A 236 -9.29 -18.89 -7.44
#